data_77c21dc7e25f7e97caee50fc82283ced
#
_entry.id   77c21dc7e25f7e97caee50fc82283ced
#
_cell.length_a   1.000
_cell.length_b   1.000
_cell.length_c   1.000
_cell.angle_alpha   90.00
_cell.angle_beta   90.00
_cell.angle_gamma   90.00
#
_symmetry.space_group_name_H-M   'P 1'
#
loop_
_entity.id
_entity.type
_entity.pdbx_description
1 polymer ?
#
loop_
_entity_poly.entity_id
_entity_poly.type
_entity_poly.pdbx_seq_one_letter_code
_entity_poly.pdbx_strand_id
1 'polypeptide(L)'
;QPVRHTLALRLPDWCTQPQIILNGEEVEQDIRKGYLHITREWQEGDTLNLTLPMPVRRVYGNPLVRHVAGKVAIQRGPLVYCLEQADNGESLHNLWLPTDAPFTTFEGKGLFSHKILIQAPGYRYEQSNPEQQPLWHYDSAPAKRQPQTLTFIPWFSWANRGEGEMRIWVNEEKHRHPEVG
;
A
#
# COMPACT_ATOMS: atom_id res chain seq x y z
N GLN A 1 27.95 34.19 12.79
CA GLN A 1 29.04 33.94 11.83
C GLN A 1 28.72 32.67 11.05
N PRO A 2 28.99 32.62 9.74
CA PRO A 2 28.81 31.41 8.93
C PRO A 2 29.67 30.27 9.49
N VAL A 3 29.08 29.06 9.58
CA VAL A 3 29.81 27.90 10.08
C VAL A 3 29.75 26.78 9.05
N ARG A 4 30.90 26.29 8.61
CA ARG A 4 30.99 25.17 7.69
C ARG A 4 30.81 23.84 8.44
N HIS A 5 29.73 23.12 8.12
CA HIS A 5 29.48 21.79 8.65
C HIS A 5 28.69 20.93 7.67
N THR A 6 28.63 19.65 7.94
CA THR A 6 27.84 18.67 7.17
C THR A 6 26.54 18.40 7.89
N LEU A 7 25.42 18.65 7.19
CA LEU A 7 24.10 18.18 7.61
C LEU A 7 23.87 16.80 7.00
N ALA A 8 23.56 15.81 7.83
CA ALA A 8 23.22 14.46 7.39
C ALA A 8 21.73 14.20 7.62
N LEU A 9 20.97 14.07 6.53
CA LEU A 9 19.53 13.80 6.55
C LEU A 9 19.27 12.35 6.21
N ARG A 10 18.53 11.65 7.06
CA ARG A 10 18.16 10.28 6.78
C ARG A 10 17.10 10.22 5.67
N LEU A 11 17.39 9.42 4.64
CA LEU A 11 16.43 9.06 3.60
C LEU A 11 15.93 7.64 3.88
N PRO A 12 14.63 7.44 4.16
CA PRO A 12 14.10 6.13 4.44
C PRO A 12 14.01 5.27 3.16
N ASP A 13 14.25 3.96 3.29
CA ASP A 13 14.32 3.01 2.17
C ASP A 13 13.00 2.92 1.36
N TRP A 14 11.88 3.27 1.99
CA TRP A 14 10.58 3.32 1.29
C TRP A 14 10.47 4.51 0.32
N CYS A 15 11.31 5.55 0.45
CA CYS A 15 11.32 6.71 -0.44
C CYS A 15 12.41 6.56 -1.49
N THR A 16 12.05 6.28 -2.73
CA THR A 16 13.00 6.06 -3.83
C THR A 16 13.35 7.30 -4.61
N GLN A 17 12.57 8.37 -4.48
CA GLN A 17 12.73 9.63 -5.23
C GLN A 17 12.52 10.82 -4.28
N PRO A 18 13.41 11.02 -3.29
CA PRO A 18 13.36 12.19 -2.45
C PRO A 18 13.67 13.45 -3.28
N GLN A 19 12.99 14.55 -2.97
CA GLN A 19 13.29 15.87 -3.57
C GLN A 19 13.86 16.75 -2.49
N ILE A 20 15.03 17.35 -2.77
CA ILE A 20 15.77 18.16 -1.81
C ILE A 20 16.03 19.51 -2.46
N ILE A 21 15.49 20.58 -1.88
CA ILE A 21 15.62 21.96 -2.37
C ILE A 21 16.25 22.80 -1.26
N LEU A 22 17.39 23.39 -1.55
CA LEU A 22 18.10 24.30 -0.66
C LEU A 22 18.04 25.71 -1.24
N ASN A 23 17.45 26.65 -0.53
CA ASN A 23 17.28 28.03 -0.95
C ASN A 23 16.65 28.21 -2.34
N GLY A 24 15.72 27.29 -2.70
CA GLY A 24 15.02 27.30 -3.97
C GLY A 24 15.73 26.54 -5.11
N GLU A 25 16.92 26.00 -4.88
CA GLU A 25 17.68 25.23 -5.87
C GLU A 25 17.74 23.75 -5.50
N GLU A 26 17.72 22.86 -6.50
CA GLU A 26 17.87 21.43 -6.31
C GLU A 26 19.30 21.08 -5.89
N VAL A 27 19.45 20.22 -4.87
CA VAL A 27 20.75 19.84 -4.33
C VAL A 27 21.24 18.55 -4.97
N GLU A 28 22.51 18.51 -5.37
CA GLU A 28 23.17 17.27 -5.77
C GLU A 28 23.16 16.25 -4.63
N GLN A 29 22.73 15.02 -4.92
CA GLN A 29 22.46 14.00 -3.91
C GLN A 29 23.70 13.15 -3.61
N ASP A 30 24.48 13.52 -2.60
CA ASP A 30 25.55 12.69 -2.02
C ASP A 30 24.93 11.75 -0.96
N ILE A 31 24.40 10.60 -1.41
CA ILE A 31 23.74 9.63 -0.53
C ILE A 31 24.73 8.53 -0.14
N ARG A 32 24.98 8.40 1.16
CA ARG A 32 25.84 7.36 1.75
C ARG A 32 25.12 6.67 2.91
N LYS A 33 25.03 5.34 2.87
CA LYS A 33 24.40 4.52 3.92
C LYS A 33 23.00 5.00 4.35
N GLY A 34 22.17 5.44 3.38
CA GLY A 34 20.83 5.93 3.63
C GLY A 34 20.74 7.35 4.19
N TYR A 35 21.83 8.10 4.17
CA TYR A 35 21.85 9.52 4.55
C TYR A 35 22.30 10.38 3.38
N LEU A 36 21.57 11.47 3.18
CA LEU A 36 22.01 12.59 2.33
C LEU A 36 22.96 13.48 3.13
N HIS A 37 24.13 13.73 2.58
CA HIS A 37 25.15 14.59 3.19
C HIS A 37 25.23 15.92 2.42
N ILE A 38 25.00 17.04 3.11
CA ILE A 38 25.13 18.38 2.54
C ILE A 38 26.20 19.12 3.32
N THR A 39 27.38 19.32 2.70
CA THR A 39 28.51 20.02 3.32
C THR A 39 28.64 21.41 2.72
N ARG A 40 28.39 22.45 3.53
CA ARG A 40 28.53 23.85 3.09
C ARG A 40 28.76 24.80 4.28
N GLU A 41 29.03 26.02 4.00
CA GLU A 41 28.90 27.15 4.93
C GLU A 41 27.40 27.48 5.09
N TRP A 42 26.85 27.26 6.28
CA TRP A 42 25.46 27.57 6.61
C TRP A 42 25.33 28.96 7.13
N GLN A 43 24.28 29.68 6.70
CA GLN A 43 23.97 31.06 7.07
C GLN A 43 22.58 31.13 7.72
N GLU A 44 22.39 32.18 8.49
CA GLU A 44 21.05 32.49 9.01
C GLU A 44 20.09 32.79 7.84
N GLY A 45 18.92 32.15 7.85
CA GLY A 45 17.93 32.23 6.78
C GLY A 45 18.05 31.13 5.70
N ASP A 46 19.06 30.28 5.73
CA ASP A 46 19.10 29.10 4.84
C ASP A 46 17.88 28.23 5.07
N THR A 47 17.22 27.84 3.98
CA THR A 47 16.01 27.00 4.00
C THR A 47 16.23 25.72 3.24
N LEU A 48 16.05 24.57 3.91
CA LEU A 48 16.13 23.25 3.30
C LEU A 48 14.76 22.57 3.30
N ASN A 49 14.22 22.31 2.12
CA ASN A 49 12.97 21.59 1.93
C ASN A 49 13.26 20.15 1.50
N LEU A 50 12.79 19.21 2.30
CA LEU A 50 12.85 17.78 2.03
C LEU A 50 11.45 17.24 1.76
N THR A 51 11.20 16.79 0.53
CA THR A 51 9.95 16.12 0.14
C THR A 51 10.20 14.63 -0.03
N LEU A 52 9.42 13.83 0.68
CA LEU A 52 9.48 12.36 0.65
C LEU A 52 8.19 11.80 0.03
N PRO A 53 8.11 11.61 -1.29
CA PRO A 53 6.92 11.06 -1.94
C PRO A 53 6.55 9.68 -1.39
N MET A 54 5.25 9.47 -1.16
CA MET A 54 4.69 8.23 -0.64
C MET A 54 3.71 7.61 -1.66
N PRO A 55 4.19 7.03 -2.76
CA PRO A 55 3.32 6.31 -3.69
C PRO A 55 2.77 5.04 -3.03
N VAL A 56 1.59 4.61 -3.50
CA VAL A 56 1.05 3.30 -3.13
C VAL A 56 1.89 2.21 -3.79
N ARG A 57 2.28 1.21 -3.02
CA ARG A 57 3.12 0.10 -3.49
C ARG A 57 2.52 -1.24 -3.12
N ARG A 58 2.73 -2.22 -3.99
CA ARG A 58 2.50 -3.64 -3.73
C ARG A 58 3.74 -4.21 -3.06
N VAL A 59 3.54 -4.95 -1.97
CA VAL A 59 4.60 -5.63 -1.22
C VAL A 59 4.35 -7.12 -1.30
N TYR A 60 5.37 -7.86 -1.74
CA TYR A 60 5.32 -9.30 -1.88
C TYR A 60 6.17 -9.96 -0.82
N GLY A 61 5.67 -11.05 -0.27
CA GLY A 61 6.45 -11.86 0.66
C GLY A 61 7.53 -12.68 -0.06
N ASN A 62 8.58 -13.02 0.66
CA ASN A 62 9.57 -13.98 0.16
C ASN A 62 8.85 -15.31 -0.16
N PRO A 63 9.14 -15.99 -1.31
CA PRO A 63 8.51 -17.26 -1.67
C PRO A 63 8.60 -18.37 -0.62
N LEU A 64 9.58 -18.30 0.29
CA LEU A 64 9.71 -19.23 1.41
C LEU A 64 8.64 -19.03 2.51
N VAL A 65 7.97 -17.89 2.52
CA VAL A 65 6.90 -17.58 3.49
C VAL A 65 5.57 -18.09 2.95
N ARG A 66 5.24 -19.34 3.22
CA ARG A 66 4.10 -20.06 2.65
C ARG A 66 2.74 -19.38 2.85
N HIS A 67 2.54 -18.74 4.00
CA HIS A 67 1.25 -18.10 4.36
C HIS A 67 0.88 -16.90 3.51
N VAL A 68 1.85 -16.30 2.80
CA VAL A 68 1.62 -15.14 1.93
C VAL A 68 1.79 -15.46 0.44
N ALA A 69 1.99 -16.72 0.10
CA ALA A 69 2.06 -17.17 -1.30
C ALA A 69 0.76 -16.80 -2.04
N GLY A 70 0.88 -16.20 -3.24
CA GLY A 70 -0.26 -15.73 -4.03
C GLY A 70 -1.01 -14.53 -3.44
N LYS A 71 -0.38 -13.80 -2.51
CA LYS A 71 -0.96 -12.62 -1.87
C LYS A 71 -0.05 -11.41 -1.97
N VAL A 72 -0.67 -10.26 -1.83
CA VAL A 72 0.00 -8.95 -1.84
C VAL A 72 -0.44 -8.14 -0.61
N ALA A 73 0.47 -7.40 -0.02
CA ALA A 73 0.16 -6.35 0.95
C ALA A 73 0.30 -4.97 0.29
N ILE A 74 -0.46 -4.00 0.80
CA ILE A 74 -0.44 -2.62 0.30
C ILE A 74 0.27 -1.73 1.30
N GLN A 75 1.20 -0.93 0.80
CA GLN A 75 1.99 0.01 1.59
C GLN A 75 2.00 1.39 0.92
N ARG A 76 2.02 2.44 1.74
CA ARG A 76 2.21 3.83 1.29
C ARG A 76 3.19 4.54 2.23
N GLY A 77 4.37 4.86 1.72
CA GLY A 77 5.47 5.31 2.58
C GLY A 77 5.79 4.26 3.66
N PRO A 78 5.89 4.63 4.94
CA PRO A 78 6.12 3.69 6.04
C PRO A 78 4.85 2.96 6.50
N LEU A 79 3.68 3.30 5.97
CA LEU A 79 2.40 2.83 6.45
C LEU A 79 1.95 1.57 5.72
N VAL A 80 1.64 0.52 6.48
CA VAL A 80 0.97 -0.68 6.00
C VAL A 80 -0.54 -0.44 6.01
N TYR A 81 -1.23 -0.96 5.01
CA TYR A 81 -2.69 -0.85 4.86
C TYR A 81 -3.36 -2.21 5.00
N CYS A 82 -4.59 -2.21 5.44
CA CYS A 82 -5.41 -3.42 5.57
C CYS A 82 -6.82 -3.21 5.03
N LEU A 83 -7.46 -4.31 4.65
CA LEU A 83 -8.89 -4.39 4.47
C LEU A 83 -9.54 -4.60 5.83
N GLU A 84 -10.64 -3.91 6.10
CA GLU A 84 -11.49 -4.11 7.26
C GLU A 84 -12.89 -4.48 6.82
N GLN A 85 -13.55 -5.37 7.56
CA GLN A 85 -14.90 -5.85 7.26
C GLN A 85 -15.89 -4.69 7.12
N ALA A 86 -15.75 -3.66 7.95
CA ALA A 86 -16.63 -2.49 7.94
C ALA A 86 -16.72 -1.77 6.58
N ASP A 87 -15.66 -1.84 5.75
CA ASP A 87 -15.63 -1.21 4.41
C ASP A 87 -15.84 -2.22 3.28
N ASN A 88 -15.53 -3.49 3.51
CA ASN A 88 -15.41 -4.48 2.44
C ASN A 88 -16.39 -5.65 2.58
N GLY A 89 -17.21 -5.68 3.65
CA GLY A 89 -18.12 -6.78 3.95
C GLY A 89 -17.40 -7.99 4.55
N GLU A 90 -18.14 -9.02 4.85
CA GLU A 90 -17.66 -10.28 5.46
C GLU A 90 -16.80 -11.11 4.50
N SER A 91 -16.15 -12.13 5.05
CA SER A 91 -15.34 -13.08 4.29
C SER A 91 -14.22 -12.41 3.48
N LEU A 92 -13.41 -11.59 4.13
CA LEU A 92 -12.30 -10.86 3.50
C LEU A 92 -11.29 -11.80 2.81
N HIS A 93 -11.24 -13.08 3.21
CA HIS A 93 -10.41 -14.09 2.57
C HIS A 93 -10.82 -14.39 1.12
N ASN A 94 -12.03 -14.03 0.73
CA ASN A 94 -12.58 -14.23 -0.61
C ASN A 94 -12.45 -13.00 -1.52
N LEU A 95 -11.72 -11.98 -1.06
CA LEU A 95 -11.43 -10.78 -1.86
C LEU A 95 -10.15 -10.97 -2.66
N TRP A 96 -10.19 -10.52 -3.90
CA TRP A 96 -9.11 -10.64 -4.87
C TRP A 96 -8.78 -9.29 -5.49
N LEU A 97 -7.49 -9.02 -5.61
CA LEU A 97 -6.95 -7.81 -6.21
C LEU A 97 -6.21 -8.19 -7.51
N PRO A 98 -6.68 -7.76 -8.69
CA PRO A 98 -5.94 -7.95 -9.93
C PRO A 98 -4.55 -7.30 -9.88
N THR A 99 -3.54 -7.92 -10.51
CA THR A 99 -2.16 -7.41 -10.50
C THR A 99 -2.00 -6.05 -11.16
N ASP A 100 -2.87 -5.72 -12.10
CA ASP A 100 -2.90 -4.47 -12.86
C ASP A 100 -3.92 -3.45 -12.32
N ALA A 101 -4.66 -3.78 -11.26
CA ALA A 101 -5.63 -2.87 -10.66
C ALA A 101 -4.96 -1.54 -10.24
N PRO A 102 -5.45 -0.40 -10.74
CA PRO A 102 -4.95 0.90 -10.35
C PRO A 102 -5.35 1.23 -8.91
N PHE A 103 -4.51 1.99 -8.22
CA PHE A 103 -4.83 2.54 -6.92
C PHE A 103 -5.25 3.99 -7.02
N THR A 104 -6.31 4.36 -6.31
CA THR A 104 -6.70 5.74 -6.07
C THR A 104 -6.56 6.07 -4.59
N THR A 105 -6.12 7.27 -4.26
CA THR A 105 -5.99 7.75 -2.88
C THR A 105 -6.95 8.90 -2.64
N PHE A 106 -7.52 8.95 -1.45
CA PHE A 106 -8.42 10.04 -1.03
C PHE A 106 -8.28 10.30 0.46
N GLU A 107 -8.61 11.50 0.89
CA GLU A 107 -8.63 11.86 2.30
C GLU A 107 -9.88 11.27 2.97
N GLY A 108 -9.68 10.59 4.08
CA GLY A 108 -10.76 10.02 4.88
C GLY A 108 -11.57 11.09 5.61
N LYS A 109 -12.75 10.69 6.10
CA LYS A 109 -13.67 11.55 6.87
C LYS A 109 -13.92 10.95 8.25
N GLY A 110 -14.41 11.78 9.18
CA GLY A 110 -14.77 11.34 10.54
C GLY A 110 -13.54 10.75 11.26
N LEU A 111 -13.58 9.48 11.64
CA LEU A 111 -12.49 8.77 12.29
C LEU A 111 -11.19 8.75 11.47
N PHE A 112 -11.32 8.84 10.15
CA PHE A 112 -10.19 8.86 9.21
C PHE A 112 -9.82 10.27 8.75
N SER A 113 -10.31 11.33 9.38
CA SER A 113 -9.88 12.70 9.06
C SER A 113 -8.35 12.82 9.12
N HIS A 114 -7.77 13.49 8.13
CA HIS A 114 -6.32 13.64 7.94
C HIS A 114 -5.55 12.34 7.68
N LYS A 115 -6.25 11.26 7.37
CA LYS A 115 -5.65 10.00 6.93
C LYS A 115 -5.95 9.77 5.45
N ILE A 116 -4.98 9.27 4.72
CA ILE A 116 -5.18 8.89 3.33
C ILE A 116 -5.64 7.44 3.31
N LEU A 117 -6.76 7.21 2.64
CA LEU A 117 -7.29 5.89 2.33
C LEU A 117 -6.96 5.53 0.88
N ILE A 118 -7.01 4.23 0.57
CA ILE A 118 -6.69 3.71 -0.75
C ILE A 118 -7.86 2.88 -1.25
N GLN A 119 -8.20 3.04 -2.53
CA GLN A 119 -9.17 2.19 -3.20
C GLN A 119 -8.54 1.55 -4.45
N ALA A 120 -9.01 0.35 -4.76
CA ALA A 120 -8.68 -0.36 -5.98
C ALA A 120 -9.89 -1.18 -6.46
N PRO A 121 -10.09 -1.33 -7.78
CA PRO A 121 -11.03 -2.32 -8.29
C PRO A 121 -10.54 -3.72 -7.95
N GLY A 122 -11.44 -4.54 -7.48
CA GLY A 122 -11.21 -5.93 -7.17
C GLY A 122 -12.47 -6.74 -7.42
N TYR A 123 -12.52 -7.93 -6.89
CA TYR A 123 -13.69 -8.78 -7.00
C TYR A 123 -13.75 -9.79 -5.86
N ARG A 124 -14.90 -10.40 -5.71
CA ARG A 124 -15.17 -11.52 -4.82
C ARG A 124 -15.78 -12.66 -5.64
N TYR A 125 -15.47 -13.89 -5.29
CA TYR A 125 -16.22 -15.02 -5.83
C TYR A 125 -17.58 -15.15 -5.14
N GLU A 126 -18.62 -15.49 -5.92
CA GLU A 126 -19.92 -15.81 -5.36
C GLU A 126 -19.76 -16.96 -4.37
N GLN A 127 -20.25 -16.74 -3.16
CA GLN A 127 -20.34 -17.81 -2.19
C GLN A 127 -21.59 -18.63 -2.49
N SER A 128 -21.41 -19.90 -2.77
CA SER A 128 -22.52 -20.85 -2.84
C SER A 128 -23.10 -21.04 -1.44
N ASN A 129 -24.42 -21.15 -1.35
CA ASN A 129 -25.05 -21.44 -0.06
C ASN A 129 -24.52 -22.79 0.49
N PRO A 130 -23.86 -22.81 1.67
CA PRO A 130 -23.28 -24.01 2.23
C PRO A 130 -24.29 -25.12 2.46
N GLU A 131 -25.58 -24.81 2.65
CA GLU A 131 -26.67 -25.75 2.82
C GLU A 131 -27.07 -26.42 1.52
N GLN A 132 -26.73 -25.86 0.37
CA GLN A 132 -27.14 -26.34 -0.96
C GLN A 132 -26.00 -26.96 -1.76
N GLN A 133 -24.76 -26.82 -1.31
CA GLN A 133 -23.61 -27.37 -2.04
C GLN A 133 -22.68 -28.13 -1.09
N PRO A 134 -22.16 -29.30 -1.52
CA PRO A 134 -21.16 -30.01 -0.76
C PRO A 134 -19.87 -29.19 -0.62
N LEU A 135 -19.12 -29.41 0.45
CA LEU A 135 -17.83 -28.75 0.71
C LEU A 135 -16.77 -29.03 -0.36
N TRP A 136 -16.95 -30.13 -1.11
CA TRP A 136 -16.02 -30.57 -2.15
C TRP A 136 -16.79 -30.88 -3.42
N HIS A 137 -16.31 -30.38 -4.55
CA HIS A 137 -16.89 -30.57 -5.87
C HIS A 137 -15.89 -31.23 -6.81
N TYR A 138 -16.39 -32.09 -7.70
CA TYR A 138 -15.69 -32.55 -8.88
C TYR A 138 -16.29 -31.83 -10.09
N ASP A 139 -15.44 -31.38 -11.02
CA ASP A 139 -15.87 -30.78 -12.30
C ASP A 139 -16.85 -29.60 -12.17
N SER A 140 -16.65 -28.76 -11.15
CA SER A 140 -17.50 -27.59 -10.95
C SER A 140 -17.26 -26.52 -12.01
N ALA A 141 -18.33 -25.83 -12.43
CA ALA A 141 -18.20 -24.59 -13.19
C ALA A 141 -17.38 -23.58 -12.40
N PRO A 142 -16.56 -22.74 -13.08
CA PRO A 142 -15.79 -21.70 -12.42
C PRO A 142 -16.74 -20.77 -11.65
N ALA A 143 -16.39 -20.49 -10.39
CA ALA A 143 -17.18 -19.59 -9.56
C ALA A 143 -17.30 -18.21 -10.21
N LYS A 144 -18.50 -17.64 -10.20
CA LYS A 144 -18.74 -16.31 -10.76
C LYS A 144 -18.04 -15.25 -9.93
N ARG A 145 -17.51 -14.25 -10.60
CA ARG A 145 -16.85 -13.08 -10.00
C ARG A 145 -17.85 -11.94 -9.88
N GLN A 146 -17.91 -11.36 -8.71
CA GLN A 146 -18.66 -10.12 -8.46
C GLN A 146 -17.66 -8.97 -8.32
N PRO A 147 -17.68 -7.96 -9.21
CA PRO A 147 -16.85 -6.78 -9.06
C PRO A 147 -17.10 -6.07 -7.73
N GLN A 148 -16.05 -5.61 -7.09
CA GLN A 148 -16.12 -4.89 -5.84
C GLN A 148 -14.98 -3.88 -5.75
N THR A 149 -15.26 -2.67 -5.24
CA THR A 149 -14.21 -1.74 -4.86
C THR A 149 -13.64 -2.16 -3.51
N LEU A 150 -12.34 -2.44 -3.47
CA LEU A 150 -11.61 -2.73 -2.24
C LEU A 150 -11.17 -1.42 -1.60
N THR A 151 -11.52 -1.20 -0.35
CA THR A 151 -11.11 -0.03 0.43
C THR A 151 -10.11 -0.44 1.49
N PHE A 152 -8.92 0.15 1.42
CA PHE A 152 -7.82 -0.08 2.34
C PHE A 152 -7.68 1.11 3.28
N ILE A 153 -7.55 0.82 4.56
CA ILE A 153 -7.29 1.80 5.62
C ILE A 153 -5.88 1.61 6.18
N PRO A 154 -5.25 2.65 6.76
CA PRO A 154 -4.01 2.47 7.49
C PRO A 154 -4.20 1.46 8.63
N TRP A 155 -3.33 0.47 8.73
CA TRP A 155 -3.44 -0.62 9.71
C TRP A 155 -3.57 -0.13 11.15
N PHE A 156 -2.88 0.94 11.53
CA PHE A 156 -2.97 1.51 12.88
C PHE A 156 -4.37 2.09 13.21
N SER A 157 -5.25 2.21 12.22
CA SER A 157 -6.63 2.68 12.39
C SER A 157 -7.64 1.53 12.49
N TRP A 158 -7.20 0.28 12.40
CA TRP A 158 -8.03 -0.91 12.54
C TRP A 158 -8.64 -1.02 13.94
N ALA A 159 -9.78 -1.73 14.05
CA ALA A 159 -10.54 -2.03 15.26
C ALA A 159 -11.14 -0.81 16.01
N ASN A 160 -11.21 0.35 15.36
CA ASN A 160 -11.84 1.53 15.95
C ASN A 160 -13.34 1.68 15.61
N ARG A 161 -13.92 0.72 14.88
CA ARG A 161 -15.31 0.75 14.39
C ARG A 161 -16.12 -0.49 14.77
N GLY A 162 -15.69 -1.20 15.80
CA GLY A 162 -16.31 -2.42 16.28
C GLY A 162 -15.53 -3.69 15.90
N GLU A 163 -16.11 -4.84 16.24
CA GLU A 163 -15.55 -6.16 15.91
C GLU A 163 -15.73 -6.47 14.42
N GLY A 164 -14.79 -7.20 13.84
CA GLY A 164 -14.85 -7.62 12.45
C GLY A 164 -13.51 -8.19 11.96
N GLU A 165 -13.57 -8.77 10.75
CA GLU A 165 -12.40 -9.30 10.09
C GLU A 165 -11.44 -8.18 9.65
N MET A 166 -10.14 -8.51 9.62
CA MET A 166 -9.09 -7.67 9.05
C MET A 166 -8.12 -8.51 8.22
N ARG A 167 -7.66 -7.95 7.09
CA ARG A 167 -6.61 -8.55 6.27
C ARG A 167 -5.60 -7.55 5.77
N ILE A 168 -4.31 -7.88 5.98
CA ILE A 168 -3.17 -7.17 5.36
C ILE A 168 -2.85 -7.84 4.01
N TRP A 169 -2.74 -9.17 4.00
CA TRP A 169 -2.39 -9.95 2.82
C TRP A 169 -3.65 -10.35 2.05
N VAL A 170 -3.84 -9.74 0.90
CA VAL A 170 -4.99 -9.93 0.00
C VAL A 170 -4.59 -10.89 -1.11
N ASN A 171 -5.52 -11.76 -1.53
CA ASN A 171 -5.25 -12.63 -2.68
C ASN A 171 -5.02 -11.80 -3.94
N GLU A 172 -4.03 -12.19 -4.73
CA GLU A 172 -3.71 -11.52 -5.99
C GLU A 172 -3.85 -12.48 -7.16
N GLU A 173 -4.46 -12.01 -8.22
CA GLU A 173 -4.60 -12.80 -9.44
C GLU A 173 -4.00 -12.06 -10.62
N LYS A 174 -3.12 -12.76 -11.36
CA LYS A 174 -2.65 -12.28 -12.65
C LYS A 174 -3.80 -12.27 -13.64
N HIS A 175 -4.04 -11.16 -14.33
CA HIS A 175 -4.91 -11.17 -15.50
C HIS A 175 -4.38 -12.25 -16.46
N ARG A 176 -5.19 -13.28 -16.70
CA ARG A 176 -4.97 -14.12 -17.85
C ARG A 176 -5.36 -13.27 -19.06
N HIS A 177 -4.38 -12.75 -19.79
CA HIS A 177 -4.65 -12.36 -21.16
C HIS A 177 -5.27 -13.58 -21.84
N PRO A 178 -6.42 -13.46 -22.52
CA PRO A 178 -6.87 -14.53 -23.39
C PRO A 178 -5.70 -14.79 -24.36
N GLU A 179 -5.16 -16.01 -24.32
CA GLU A 179 -4.18 -16.43 -25.32
C GLU A 179 -4.86 -16.22 -26.66
N VAL A 180 -4.29 -15.31 -27.48
CA VAL A 180 -4.66 -15.15 -28.87
C VAL A 180 -4.18 -16.42 -29.55
N GLY A 181 -5.11 -17.37 -29.72
CA GLY A 181 -4.91 -18.58 -30.49
C GLY A 181 -4.87 -18.33 -32.00
#